data_73426764a04a9fa5eddf7ae8fac51f3b
#
_entry.id   73426764a04a9fa5eddf7ae8fac51f3b
#
_cell.length_a   1.000
_cell.length_b   1.000
_cell.length_c   1.000
_cell.angle_alpha   90.00
_cell.angle_beta   90.00
_cell.angle_gamma   90.00
#
_symmetry.space_group_name_H-M   'P 1'
#
loop_
_entity.id
_entity.type
_entity.pdbx_description
1 polymer ?
#
loop_
_entity_poly.entity_id
_entity_poly.type
_entity_poly.pdbx_seq_one_letter_code
_entity_poly.pdbx_strand_id
1 'polypeptide(L)'
;ASENETGHRNRAIAHLLRNSDVVEHEVEDVVETYFRQCSTLVNCRDLAVMAATLASTGFNPVTRERVLREDTVRDVLSVMASCGMYDSAGDWLYTVGLPAKSGVAGGIIAALPGQLGIAVYSPPLDLHGNSVRGIKVCEDLSDELHLHVMSPARRPPPPVRVERTCLNSRSKRLRRQAEQQ
;
A
#
# COMPACT_ATOMS: atom_id res chain seq x y z
N ALA A 1 3.84 -23.95 -3.42
CA ALA A 1 4.61 -25.04 -4.06
C ALA A 1 5.84 -24.46 -4.79
N SER A 2 5.69 -23.58 -5.78
CA SER A 2 6.81 -23.09 -6.60
C SER A 2 7.92 -22.37 -5.80
N GLU A 3 7.59 -21.44 -4.92
CA GLU A 3 8.56 -20.71 -4.08
C GLU A 3 9.36 -21.69 -3.18
N ASN A 4 8.72 -22.73 -2.67
CA ASN A 4 9.40 -23.70 -1.83
C ASN A 4 10.38 -24.57 -2.61
N GLU A 5 10.10 -24.87 -3.86
CA GLU A 5 10.98 -25.67 -4.74
C GLU A 5 12.16 -24.86 -5.27
N THR A 6 11.96 -23.56 -5.58
CA THR A 6 12.96 -22.71 -6.25
C THR A 6 13.62 -21.66 -5.33
N GLY A 7 13.23 -21.59 -4.08
CA GLY A 7 13.65 -20.55 -3.12
C GLY A 7 15.07 -20.68 -2.57
N HIS A 8 16.02 -21.19 -3.34
CA HIS A 8 17.42 -21.39 -2.91
C HIS A 8 18.08 -20.11 -2.41
N ARG A 9 17.84 -18.96 -3.09
CA ARG A 9 18.38 -17.66 -2.68
C ARG A 9 17.87 -17.24 -1.32
N ASN A 10 16.57 -17.42 -1.05
CA ASN A 10 15.97 -17.05 0.23
C ASN A 10 16.51 -17.94 1.37
N ARG A 11 16.73 -19.24 1.12
CA ARG A 11 17.39 -20.12 2.09
C ARG A 11 18.81 -19.68 2.38
N ALA A 12 19.59 -19.35 1.34
CA ALA A 12 20.96 -18.84 1.52
C ALA A 12 20.99 -17.56 2.36
N ILE A 13 20.09 -16.63 2.12
CA ILE A 13 19.95 -15.40 2.91
C ILE A 13 19.57 -15.74 4.36
N ALA A 14 18.63 -16.63 4.58
CA ALA A 14 18.21 -17.02 5.92
C ALA A 14 19.35 -17.70 6.72
N HIS A 15 20.17 -18.53 6.07
CA HIS A 15 21.37 -19.08 6.69
C HIS A 15 22.42 -18.00 7.03
N LEU A 16 22.62 -16.99 6.17
CA LEU A 16 23.49 -15.85 6.48
C LEU A 16 22.97 -15.05 7.68
N LEU A 17 21.66 -14.81 7.75
CA LEU A 17 21.05 -14.12 8.88
C LEU A 17 21.15 -14.95 10.17
N ARG A 18 21.04 -16.28 10.07
CA ARG A 18 21.26 -17.19 11.19
C ARG A 18 22.71 -17.15 11.69
N ASN A 19 23.66 -17.12 10.77
CA ASN A 19 25.10 -17.00 11.10
C ASN A 19 25.44 -15.66 11.79
N SER A 20 24.63 -14.64 11.60
CA SER A 20 24.77 -13.30 12.19
C SER A 20 23.87 -13.08 13.40
N ASP A 21 23.32 -14.14 13.98
CA ASP A 21 22.41 -14.13 15.16
C ASP A 21 21.16 -13.26 14.99
N VAL A 22 20.75 -12.96 13.73
CA VAL A 22 19.53 -12.21 13.42
C VAL A 22 18.31 -13.12 13.42
N VAL A 23 18.46 -14.35 12.93
CA VAL A 23 17.42 -15.39 12.96
C VAL A 23 17.72 -16.35 14.10
N GLU A 24 16.84 -16.42 15.11
CA GLU A 24 17.00 -17.27 16.30
C GLU A 24 16.38 -18.66 16.14
N HIS A 25 15.37 -18.79 15.25
CA HIS A 25 14.65 -20.04 14.99
C HIS A 25 15.32 -20.88 13.91
N GLU A 26 14.85 -22.13 13.75
CA GLU A 26 15.32 -22.99 12.67
C GLU A 26 15.04 -22.35 11.29
N VAL A 27 16.05 -22.37 10.43
CA VAL A 27 16.02 -21.65 9.14
C VAL A 27 14.87 -22.15 8.26
N GLU A 28 14.62 -23.45 8.21
CA GLU A 28 13.54 -24.00 7.36
C GLU A 28 12.15 -23.54 7.81
N ASP A 29 11.90 -23.45 9.11
CA ASP A 29 10.61 -22.97 9.66
C ASP A 29 10.37 -21.50 9.32
N VAL A 30 11.42 -20.67 9.40
CA VAL A 30 11.38 -19.26 9.04
C VAL A 30 11.10 -19.09 7.56
N VAL A 31 11.82 -19.83 6.71
CA VAL A 31 11.68 -19.78 5.26
C VAL A 31 10.31 -20.30 4.81
N GLU A 32 9.81 -21.40 5.40
CA GLU A 32 8.46 -21.89 5.10
C GLU A 32 7.39 -20.85 5.44
N THR A 33 7.47 -20.23 6.61
CA THR A 33 6.56 -19.17 7.04
C THR A 33 6.58 -17.99 6.05
N TYR A 34 7.77 -17.57 5.65
CA TYR A 34 7.95 -16.53 4.64
C TYR A 34 7.30 -16.90 3.29
N PHE A 35 7.54 -18.11 2.78
CA PHE A 35 6.94 -18.56 1.52
C PHE A 35 5.41 -18.64 1.59
N ARG A 36 4.85 -19.09 2.71
CA ARG A 36 3.40 -19.11 2.93
C ARG A 36 2.81 -17.71 2.90
N GLN A 37 3.45 -16.75 3.55
CA GLN A 37 3.04 -15.35 3.52
C GLN A 37 3.08 -14.78 2.10
N CYS A 38 4.19 -14.99 1.36
CA CYS A 38 4.34 -14.52 -0.02
C CYS A 38 3.35 -15.18 -0.99
N SER A 39 2.80 -16.34 -0.65
CA SER A 39 1.82 -17.08 -1.47
C SER A 39 0.37 -16.70 -1.17
N THR A 40 0.12 -15.74 -0.31
CA THR A 40 -1.24 -15.28 -0.01
C THR A 40 -1.84 -14.60 -1.23
N LEU A 41 -3.01 -15.09 -1.68
CA LEU A 41 -3.72 -14.50 -2.80
C LEU A 41 -4.45 -13.24 -2.33
N VAL A 42 -4.18 -12.15 -3.01
CA VAL A 42 -4.79 -10.85 -2.77
C VAL A 42 -5.19 -10.21 -4.10
N ASN A 43 -6.14 -9.31 -4.07
CA ASN A 43 -6.48 -8.47 -5.20
C ASN A 43 -6.02 -7.01 -4.96
N CYS A 44 -6.16 -6.16 -5.97
CA CYS A 44 -5.70 -4.77 -5.89
C CYS A 44 -6.44 -3.97 -4.79
N ARG A 45 -7.70 -4.31 -4.49
CA ARG A 45 -8.46 -3.68 -3.41
C ARG A 45 -7.91 -4.05 -2.04
N ASP A 46 -7.55 -5.31 -1.83
CA ASP A 46 -6.94 -5.77 -0.59
C ASP A 46 -5.61 -5.07 -0.35
N LEU A 47 -4.79 -4.94 -1.39
CA LEU A 47 -3.53 -4.19 -1.34
C LEU A 47 -3.76 -2.70 -1.03
N ALA A 48 -4.79 -2.09 -1.60
CA ALA A 48 -5.14 -0.69 -1.31
C ALA A 48 -5.57 -0.50 0.15
N VAL A 49 -6.31 -1.46 0.74
CA VAL A 49 -6.68 -1.44 2.16
C VAL A 49 -5.45 -1.59 3.05
N MET A 50 -4.49 -2.45 2.68
CA MET A 50 -3.21 -2.56 3.40
C MET A 50 -2.44 -1.23 3.38
N ALA A 51 -2.31 -0.60 2.20
CA ALA A 51 -1.66 0.71 2.07
C ALA A 51 -2.40 1.81 2.86
N ALA A 52 -3.73 1.83 2.81
CA ALA A 52 -4.55 2.77 3.57
C ALA A 52 -4.44 2.54 5.10
N THR A 53 -4.26 1.29 5.54
CA THR A 53 -4.00 0.96 6.94
C THR A 53 -2.68 1.56 7.42
N LEU A 54 -1.63 1.47 6.59
CA LEU A 54 -0.35 2.13 6.87
C LEU A 54 -0.50 3.66 6.87
N ALA A 55 -1.20 4.23 5.89
CA ALA A 55 -1.46 5.66 5.83
C ALA A 55 -2.26 6.17 7.05
N SER A 56 -3.14 5.33 7.62
CA SER A 56 -3.96 5.62 8.79
C SER A 56 -3.31 5.21 10.12
N THR A 57 -1.99 5.21 10.20
CA THR A 57 -1.23 4.88 11.43
C THR A 57 -1.58 3.53 12.05
N GLY A 58 -1.89 2.53 11.21
CA GLY A 58 -2.22 1.17 11.63
C GLY A 58 -3.70 0.90 11.92
N PHE A 59 -4.57 1.87 11.62
CA PHE A 59 -6.01 1.71 11.72
C PHE A 59 -6.58 1.26 10.37
N ASN A 60 -7.23 0.10 10.34
CA ASN A 60 -7.84 -0.40 9.11
C ASN A 60 -9.14 0.39 8.81
N PRO A 61 -9.23 1.12 7.69
CA PRO A 61 -10.37 1.98 7.41
C PRO A 61 -11.66 1.21 7.10
N VAL A 62 -11.56 -0.09 6.74
CA VAL A 62 -12.70 -0.95 6.40
C VAL A 62 -13.27 -1.62 7.64
N THR A 63 -12.43 -2.31 8.43
CA THR A 63 -12.87 -3.01 9.66
C THR A 63 -13.03 -2.06 10.83
N ARG A 64 -12.45 -0.87 10.76
CA ARG A 64 -12.40 0.13 11.83
C ARG A 64 -11.69 -0.35 13.10
N GLU A 65 -10.70 -1.21 12.93
CA GLU A 65 -9.88 -1.75 14.00
C GLU A 65 -8.43 -1.31 13.87
N ARG A 66 -7.75 -1.15 14.99
CA ARG A 66 -6.31 -0.97 15.00
C ARG A 66 -5.63 -2.32 14.85
N VAL A 67 -4.96 -2.53 13.73
CA VAL A 67 -4.25 -3.79 13.41
C VAL A 67 -2.74 -3.69 13.56
N LEU A 68 -2.18 -2.48 13.57
CA LEU A 68 -0.76 -2.22 13.79
C LEU A 68 -0.57 -1.09 14.80
N ARG A 69 0.51 -1.16 15.57
CA ARG A 69 0.93 -0.06 16.45
C ARG A 69 1.54 1.07 15.61
N GLU A 70 1.46 2.29 16.12
CA GLU A 70 1.94 3.49 15.41
C GLU A 70 3.47 3.47 15.20
N ASP A 71 4.22 2.99 16.20
CA ASP A 71 5.68 2.81 16.08
C ASP A 71 6.05 1.82 14.98
N THR A 72 5.35 0.69 14.92
CA THR A 72 5.51 -0.31 13.86
C THR A 72 5.23 0.28 12.48
N VAL A 73 4.15 1.07 12.34
CA VAL A 73 3.83 1.73 11.06
C VAL A 73 4.92 2.70 10.64
N ARG A 74 5.42 3.52 11.57
CA ARG A 74 6.54 4.43 11.30
C ARG A 74 7.76 3.67 10.77
N ASP A 75 8.11 2.56 11.42
CA ASP A 75 9.28 1.76 11.04
C ASP A 75 9.06 1.11 9.66
N VAL A 76 7.87 0.54 9.40
CA VAL A 76 7.50 -0.03 8.10
C VAL A 76 7.57 1.03 6.99
N LEU A 77 6.99 2.20 7.19
CA LEU A 77 7.02 3.27 6.19
C LEU A 77 8.43 3.79 5.94
N SER A 78 9.29 3.82 6.97
CA SER A 78 10.70 4.21 6.84
C SER A 78 11.47 3.21 5.97
N VAL A 79 11.26 1.90 6.19
CA VAL A 79 11.86 0.84 5.36
C VAL A 79 11.30 0.89 3.93
N MET A 80 9.99 1.09 3.77
CA MET A 80 9.39 1.24 2.44
C MET A 80 9.96 2.42 1.67
N ALA A 81 10.19 3.56 2.32
CA ALA A 81 10.78 4.74 1.69
C ALA A 81 12.24 4.53 1.25
N SER A 82 13.03 3.77 2.02
CA SER A 82 14.46 3.60 1.81
C SER A 82 14.82 2.46 0.85
N CYS A 83 14.06 1.36 0.84
CA CYS A 83 14.38 0.15 0.06
C CYS A 83 13.18 -0.60 -0.51
N GLY A 84 11.95 -0.07 -0.42
CA GLY A 84 10.74 -0.77 -0.85
C GLY A 84 10.63 -0.99 -2.36
N MET A 85 11.36 -0.22 -3.16
CA MET A 85 11.38 -0.29 -4.62
C MET A 85 12.69 -0.90 -5.17
N TYR A 86 13.29 -1.81 -4.40
CA TYR A 86 14.59 -2.43 -4.75
C TYR A 86 15.67 -1.38 -5.03
N ASP A 87 16.51 -1.60 -6.05
CA ASP A 87 17.60 -0.69 -6.43
C ASP A 87 17.10 0.69 -6.94
N SER A 88 15.80 0.80 -7.28
CA SER A 88 15.18 2.03 -7.76
C SER A 88 14.53 2.86 -6.64
N ALA A 89 14.77 2.53 -5.36
CA ALA A 89 14.08 3.24 -4.26
C ALA A 89 14.42 4.73 -4.20
N GLY A 90 15.64 5.13 -4.55
CA GLY A 90 16.04 6.53 -4.63
C GLY A 90 15.34 7.29 -5.74
N ASP A 91 15.30 6.72 -6.95
CA ASP A 91 14.62 7.31 -8.11
C ASP A 91 13.11 7.42 -7.85
N TRP A 92 12.51 6.39 -7.27
CA TRP A 92 11.12 6.40 -6.86
C TRP A 92 10.82 7.51 -5.82
N LEU A 93 11.65 7.66 -4.81
CA LEU A 93 11.45 8.71 -3.82
C LEU A 93 11.57 10.10 -4.43
N TYR A 94 12.44 10.26 -5.44
CA TYR A 94 12.61 11.51 -6.17
C TYR A 94 11.43 11.81 -7.11
N THR A 95 10.91 10.82 -7.83
CA THR A 95 9.88 11.03 -8.86
C THR A 95 8.46 10.93 -8.30
N VAL A 96 8.18 9.95 -7.43
CA VAL A 96 6.86 9.70 -6.86
C VAL A 96 6.72 10.26 -5.46
N GLY A 97 7.78 10.15 -4.64
CA GLY A 97 7.85 10.74 -3.32
C GLY A 97 6.94 10.13 -2.26
N LEU A 98 6.58 8.85 -2.40
CA LEU A 98 5.74 8.12 -1.45
C LEU A 98 6.49 6.90 -0.92
N PRO A 99 6.43 6.58 0.39
CA PRO A 99 6.80 5.25 0.86
C PRO A 99 6.05 4.18 0.09
N ALA A 100 6.76 3.24 -0.53
CA ALA A 100 6.15 2.23 -1.38
C ALA A 100 6.83 0.87 -1.26
N LYS A 101 6.12 -0.20 -1.63
CA LYS A 101 6.64 -1.56 -1.75
C LYS A 101 6.21 -2.20 -3.05
N SER A 102 7.19 -2.63 -3.82
CA SER A 102 7.02 -3.40 -5.04
C SER A 102 7.05 -4.90 -4.79
N GLY A 103 6.31 -5.65 -5.59
CA GLY A 103 6.32 -7.10 -5.61
C GLY A 103 6.51 -7.66 -7.01
N VAL A 104 7.30 -8.72 -7.15
CA VAL A 104 7.61 -9.38 -8.44
C VAL A 104 6.39 -9.98 -9.15
N ALA A 105 5.24 -10.00 -8.50
CA ALA A 105 3.96 -10.32 -9.15
C ALA A 105 3.40 -9.16 -10.00
N GLY A 106 4.00 -7.96 -9.91
CA GLY A 106 3.56 -6.75 -10.61
C GLY A 106 2.68 -5.81 -9.79
N GLY A 107 2.60 -6.03 -8.47
CA GLY A 107 1.90 -5.16 -7.54
C GLY A 107 2.83 -4.08 -6.98
N ILE A 108 2.31 -2.86 -6.78
CA ILE A 108 2.93 -1.81 -5.99
C ILE A 108 1.89 -1.27 -5.01
N ILE A 109 2.26 -1.15 -3.76
CA ILE A 109 1.51 -0.37 -2.77
C ILE A 109 2.31 0.86 -2.39
N ALA A 110 1.63 2.00 -2.21
CA ALA A 110 2.23 3.23 -1.72
C ALA A 110 1.31 3.88 -0.69
N ALA A 111 1.88 4.57 0.28
CA ALA A 111 1.14 5.20 1.36
C ALA A 111 1.58 6.65 1.56
N LEU A 112 0.62 7.57 1.53
CA LEU A 112 0.83 8.95 1.98
C LEU A 112 0.34 9.05 3.42
N PRO A 113 1.24 9.19 4.42
CA PRO A 113 0.86 9.23 5.82
C PRO A 113 -0.23 10.27 6.12
N GLY A 114 -1.27 9.86 6.83
CA GLY A 114 -2.40 10.71 7.22
C GLY A 114 -3.39 11.04 6.10
N GLN A 115 -3.21 10.53 4.87
CA GLN A 115 -4.05 10.92 3.74
C GLN A 115 -4.63 9.72 2.98
N LEU A 116 -3.82 8.91 2.30
CA LEU A 116 -4.32 7.84 1.45
C LEU A 116 -3.32 6.69 1.25
N GLY A 117 -3.85 5.53 0.86
CA GLY A 117 -3.10 4.40 0.34
C GLY A 117 -3.43 4.15 -1.13
N ILE A 118 -2.42 3.81 -1.90
CA ILE A 118 -2.53 3.47 -3.32
C ILE A 118 -2.12 2.01 -3.51
N ALA A 119 -2.81 1.30 -4.39
CA ALA A 119 -2.36 0.03 -4.92
C ALA A 119 -2.57 -0.01 -6.43
N VAL A 120 -1.56 -0.51 -7.14
CA VAL A 120 -1.62 -0.76 -8.57
C VAL A 120 -1.15 -2.17 -8.87
N TYR A 121 -1.68 -2.77 -9.93
CA TYR A 121 -1.28 -4.08 -10.38
C TYR A 121 -1.13 -4.11 -11.90
N SER A 122 0.07 -4.44 -12.37
CA SER A 122 0.35 -4.68 -13.78
C SER A 122 1.57 -5.61 -13.91
N PRO A 123 1.41 -6.81 -14.48
CA PRO A 123 2.44 -7.86 -14.50
C PRO A 123 3.74 -7.54 -15.23
N PRO A 124 3.81 -6.73 -16.32
CA PRO A 124 5.08 -6.42 -16.97
C PRO A 124 6.03 -5.69 -16.01
N LEU A 125 7.20 -6.28 -15.81
CA LEU A 125 8.24 -5.76 -14.92
C LEU A 125 9.41 -5.17 -15.71
N ASP A 126 10.09 -4.20 -15.09
CA ASP A 126 11.38 -3.69 -15.52
C ASP A 126 12.55 -4.62 -15.10
N LEU A 127 13.77 -4.22 -15.41
CA LEU A 127 14.99 -4.98 -15.06
C LEU A 127 15.23 -5.07 -13.55
N HIS A 128 14.64 -4.18 -12.75
CA HIS A 128 14.74 -4.14 -11.31
C HIS A 128 13.65 -4.96 -10.61
N GLY A 129 12.65 -5.45 -11.35
CA GLY A 129 11.54 -6.23 -10.82
C GLY A 129 10.32 -5.40 -10.42
N ASN A 130 10.24 -4.13 -10.84
CA ASN A 130 9.11 -3.25 -10.58
C ASN A 130 8.13 -3.22 -11.77
N SER A 131 6.85 -3.04 -11.48
CA SER A 131 5.81 -2.90 -12.50
C SER A 131 6.02 -1.63 -13.33
N VAL A 132 6.32 -1.76 -14.62
CA VAL A 132 6.57 -0.64 -15.55
C VAL A 132 5.37 0.31 -15.60
N ARG A 133 4.18 -0.23 -15.80
CA ARG A 133 2.95 0.57 -15.87
C ARG A 133 2.54 1.09 -14.48
N GLY A 134 2.82 0.30 -13.43
CA GLY A 134 2.54 0.67 -12.05
C GLY A 134 3.33 1.89 -11.62
N ILE A 135 4.64 1.96 -11.97
CA ILE A 135 5.47 3.14 -11.74
C ILE A 135 4.84 4.36 -12.42
N LYS A 136 4.55 4.26 -13.72
CA LYS A 136 4.00 5.38 -14.49
C LYS A 136 2.69 5.91 -13.92
N VAL A 137 1.79 5.02 -13.52
CA VAL A 137 0.52 5.42 -12.87
C VAL A 137 0.79 6.15 -11.55
N CYS A 138 1.74 5.68 -10.75
CA CYS A 138 2.06 6.34 -9.48
C CYS A 138 2.75 7.70 -9.68
N GLU A 139 3.59 7.86 -10.71
CA GLU A 139 4.15 9.15 -11.11
C GLU A 139 3.04 10.13 -11.49
N ASP A 140 2.17 9.74 -12.43
CA ASP A 140 1.06 10.59 -12.88
C ASP A 140 0.13 10.98 -11.73
N LEU A 141 -0.21 10.04 -10.83
CA LEU A 141 -1.02 10.33 -9.64
C LEU A 141 -0.31 11.26 -8.66
N SER A 142 1.00 11.07 -8.45
CA SER A 142 1.78 11.93 -7.55
C SER A 142 1.82 13.36 -8.06
N ASP A 143 2.04 13.54 -9.36
CA ASP A 143 2.10 14.86 -9.99
C ASP A 143 0.73 15.54 -10.01
N GLU A 144 -0.30 14.86 -10.48
CA GLU A 144 -1.65 15.45 -10.63
C GLU A 144 -2.30 15.78 -9.29
N LEU A 145 -2.12 14.90 -8.28
CA LEU A 145 -2.72 15.06 -6.96
C LEU A 145 -1.76 15.70 -5.95
N HIS A 146 -0.50 15.97 -6.35
CA HIS A 146 0.53 16.56 -5.51
C HIS A 146 0.79 15.77 -4.21
N LEU A 147 1.02 14.45 -4.38
CA LEU A 147 1.15 13.52 -3.28
C LEU A 147 2.57 13.39 -2.72
N HIS A 148 3.56 14.00 -3.34
CA HIS A 148 4.97 13.87 -2.94
C HIS A 148 5.19 14.36 -1.51
N VAL A 149 5.71 13.50 -0.61
CA VAL A 149 5.87 13.81 0.84
C VAL A 149 6.75 15.02 1.12
N MET A 150 7.66 15.38 0.21
CA MET A 150 8.53 16.56 0.33
C MET A 150 7.90 17.82 -0.30
N SER A 151 6.71 17.72 -0.91
CA SER A 151 6.03 18.90 -1.42
C SER A 151 5.56 19.79 -0.26
N PRO A 152 5.66 21.11 -0.38
CA PRO A 152 5.16 22.00 0.64
C PRO A 152 3.66 21.76 0.85
N ALA A 153 3.24 21.63 2.11
CA ALA A 153 1.85 21.39 2.46
C ALA A 153 0.95 22.43 1.77
N ARG A 154 0.11 21.99 0.84
CA ARG A 154 -0.94 22.86 0.32
C ARG A 154 -1.91 23.18 1.46
N ARG A 155 -2.37 24.42 1.54
CA ARG A 155 -3.54 24.74 2.35
C ARG A 155 -4.65 23.75 1.96
N PRO A 156 -5.32 23.10 2.93
CA PRO A 156 -6.42 22.22 2.60
C PRO A 156 -7.39 22.98 1.68
N PRO A 157 -7.90 22.36 0.62
CA PRO A 157 -8.93 22.98 -0.20
C PRO A 157 -10.04 23.47 0.75
N PRO A 158 -10.66 24.60 0.47
CA PRO A 158 -11.77 25.07 1.30
C PRO A 158 -12.79 23.93 1.38
N PRO A 159 -13.41 23.71 2.56
CA PRO A 159 -14.34 22.61 2.74
C PRO A 159 -15.37 22.66 1.61
N VAL A 160 -15.46 21.56 0.85
CA VAL A 160 -16.46 21.42 -0.21
C VAL A 160 -17.82 21.58 0.49
N ARG A 161 -18.49 22.71 0.28
CA ARG A 161 -19.87 22.89 0.69
C ARG A 161 -20.69 21.86 -0.10
N VAL A 162 -20.91 20.70 0.50
CA VAL A 162 -21.91 19.78 -0.01
C VAL A 162 -23.25 20.47 0.21
N GLU A 163 -23.74 21.16 -0.80
CA GLU A 163 -25.11 21.66 -0.80
C GLU A 163 -26.04 20.44 -0.71
N ARG A 164 -26.65 20.27 0.45
CA ARG A 164 -27.66 19.22 0.71
C ARG A 164 -28.98 19.47 -0.04
N THR A 165 -28.91 20.01 -1.26
CA THR A 165 -30.09 20.44 -2.01
C THR A 165 -30.77 19.33 -2.79
N CYS A 166 -30.13 18.17 -2.99
CA CYS A 166 -30.70 17.08 -3.82
C CYS A 166 -31.40 15.94 -3.09
N LEU A 167 -31.30 15.82 -1.77
CA LEU A 167 -31.95 14.71 -1.06
C LEU A 167 -33.32 15.05 -0.48
N ASN A 168 -33.68 16.34 -0.37
CA ASN A 168 -34.95 16.75 0.24
C ASN A 168 -36.12 16.86 -0.74
N SER A 169 -35.88 16.94 -2.03
CA SER A 169 -36.96 17.02 -3.04
C SER A 169 -37.56 15.65 -3.38
N ARG A 170 -36.75 14.57 -3.34
CA ARG A 170 -37.22 13.21 -3.63
C ARG A 170 -38.03 12.61 -2.47
N SER A 171 -37.62 12.86 -1.23
CA SER A 171 -38.33 12.37 -0.04
C SER A 171 -39.67 13.13 0.21
N LYS A 172 -39.74 14.39 -0.14
CA LYS A 172 -40.99 15.14 -0.08
C LYS A 172 -42.03 14.71 -1.15
N ARG A 173 -41.56 14.30 -2.33
CA ARG A 173 -42.43 13.76 -3.40
C ARG A 173 -43.00 12.39 -3.05
N LEU A 174 -42.18 11.51 -2.46
CA LEU A 174 -42.63 10.18 -2.03
C LEU A 174 -43.63 10.24 -0.85
N ARG A 175 -43.45 11.18 0.10
CA ARG A 175 -44.40 11.36 1.19
C ARG A 175 -45.75 11.88 0.71
N ARG A 176 -45.81 12.81 -0.26
CA ARG A 176 -47.06 13.32 -0.83
C ARG A 176 -47.81 12.27 -1.66
N GLN A 177 -47.15 11.28 -2.24
CA GLN A 177 -47.79 10.17 -2.97
C GLN A 177 -48.35 9.11 -2.03
N ALA A 178 -47.78 8.93 -0.82
CA ALA A 178 -48.28 8.00 0.19
C ALA A 178 -49.48 8.56 0.99
N GLU A 179 -49.68 9.85 1.02
CA GLU A 179 -50.83 10.50 1.70
C GLU A 179 -52.10 10.66 0.80
N GLN A 180 -52.01 10.22 -0.47
CA GLN A 180 -53.11 10.30 -1.45
C GLN A 180 -53.67 8.90 -1.84
N GLN A 181 -53.27 7.83 -1.15
CA GLN A 181 -53.83 6.47 -1.22
C GLN A 181 -54.48 6.09 0.11
#